data_e45556949b80318519804a1d4ce56ffc
#
_entry.id   e45556949b80318519804a1d4ce56ffc
#
_cell.length_a   1.000
_cell.length_b   1.000
_cell.length_c   1.000
_cell.angle_alpha   90.00
_cell.angle_beta   90.00
_cell.angle_gamma   90.00
#
_symmetry.space_group_name_H-M   'P 1'
#
loop_
_entity.id
_entity.type
_entity.pdbx_description
1 polymer ?
#
loop_
_entity_poly.entity_id
_entity_poly.type
_entity_poly.pdbx_seq_one_letter_code
_entity_poly.pdbx_strand_id
1 'polypeptide(L)'
;MGMLRIAGLLFLFGLLILVAPAYAQQPAAAVAPTAPRAQQAQQPAGPHQPPPTADDICHAIEQDAAENELPVEFFARVIWQESRFNASAVSPKGAQGIAQFMPRTADIRGLADPFDPIAALHHAASYLSDLRKQFGNLGLAAAGYNAGPGRVSAWLGKQRDLPGETRNYVAIITGWTADEWASSSPPKTSETTIPQSAPCTQLANLILAKPKDAQRIATYVPPWGAQFAADVSESTAWATYRTVQKRFAALIGNRAPLVLRGRLPGRGFAQRYMIRIADNSRTNMENLCAKIIAAGGGCAVLRNGPGVRAIN
;
A
#
# COMPACT_ATOMS: atom_id res chain seq x y z
N MET A 1 -46.10 37.53 -49.91
CA MET A 1 -46.37 36.78 -51.18
C MET A 1 -45.71 35.46 -51.00
N GLY A 2 -46.37 34.47 -50.59
CA GLY A 2 -47.12 33.42 -51.29
C GLY A 2 -46.15 32.31 -51.53
N MET A 3 -46.37 31.08 -51.27
CA MET A 3 -47.52 30.18 -51.33
C MET A 3 -47.23 28.88 -50.53
N LEU A 4 -48.17 28.54 -49.77
CA LEU A 4 -48.53 27.23 -49.21
C LEU A 4 -48.54 26.11 -50.24
N ARG A 5 -47.97 24.95 -50.01
CA ARG A 5 -48.39 23.70 -50.65
C ARG A 5 -48.41 22.56 -49.58
N ILE A 6 -49.63 22.14 -49.30
CA ILE A 6 -50.09 20.98 -48.61
C ILE A 6 -50.11 19.78 -49.58
N ALA A 7 -49.60 18.66 -49.22
CA ALA A 7 -49.94 17.32 -49.75
C ALA A 7 -49.28 16.32 -48.80
N GLY A 8 -49.89 15.35 -48.20
CA GLY A 8 -51.03 14.53 -48.54
C GLY A 8 -50.74 13.24 -47.77
N LEU A 9 -51.51 13.03 -46.75
CA LEU A 9 -51.41 11.87 -45.81
C LEU A 9 -51.97 10.65 -46.51
N LEU A 10 -51.20 9.62 -46.73
CA LEU A 10 -51.71 8.28 -47.08
C LEU A 10 -51.43 7.32 -45.90
N PHE A 11 -52.48 7.01 -45.13
CA PHE A 11 -52.51 5.96 -44.15
C PHE A 11 -52.59 4.59 -44.84
N LEU A 12 -51.51 3.78 -44.75
CA LEU A 12 -51.58 2.36 -45.07
C LEU A 12 -51.73 1.59 -43.75
N PHE A 13 -52.92 1.07 -43.51
CA PHE A 13 -53.21 0.10 -42.48
C PHE A 13 -52.55 -1.23 -42.84
N GLY A 14 -51.41 -1.49 -42.22
CA GLY A 14 -50.76 -2.80 -42.30
C GLY A 14 -51.29 -3.68 -41.20
N LEU A 15 -52.01 -4.72 -41.61
CA LEU A 15 -52.53 -5.80 -40.75
C LEU A 15 -51.39 -6.60 -40.12
N LEU A 16 -51.10 -6.35 -38.82
CA LEU A 16 -50.12 -7.10 -38.08
C LEU A 16 -50.70 -8.45 -37.68
N ILE A 17 -50.32 -9.50 -38.39
CA ILE A 17 -50.61 -10.90 -38.00
C ILE A 17 -49.67 -11.26 -36.85
N LEU A 18 -50.18 -11.33 -35.64
CA LEU A 18 -49.50 -11.86 -34.47
C LEU A 18 -49.33 -13.39 -34.60
N VAL A 19 -48.15 -13.82 -35.03
CA VAL A 19 -47.76 -15.23 -34.95
C VAL A 19 -47.17 -15.45 -33.55
N ALA A 20 -47.93 -16.10 -32.67
CA ALA A 20 -47.44 -16.55 -31.37
C ALA A 20 -46.45 -17.70 -31.58
N PRO A 21 -45.24 -17.68 -31.01
CA PRO A 21 -44.38 -18.85 -31.00
C PRO A 21 -44.94 -19.91 -30.07
N ALA A 22 -45.21 -21.09 -30.61
CA ALA A 22 -45.56 -22.29 -29.83
C ALA A 22 -44.35 -22.67 -28.96
N TYR A 23 -44.46 -22.49 -27.66
CA TYR A 23 -43.49 -23.03 -26.70
C TYR A 23 -43.64 -24.56 -26.71
N ALA A 24 -42.74 -25.25 -27.38
CA ALA A 24 -42.59 -26.70 -27.21
C ALA A 24 -42.09 -26.96 -25.79
N GLN A 25 -42.94 -27.60 -24.97
CA GLN A 25 -42.56 -28.11 -23.67
C GLN A 25 -41.53 -29.21 -23.86
N GLN A 26 -40.28 -28.92 -23.47
CA GLN A 26 -39.23 -29.93 -23.33
C GLN A 26 -39.61 -30.83 -22.14
N PRO A 27 -39.57 -32.16 -22.29
CA PRO A 27 -39.72 -33.04 -21.16
C PRO A 27 -38.60 -32.83 -20.16
N ALA A 28 -38.96 -32.75 -18.87
CA ALA A 28 -38.04 -32.64 -17.76
C ALA A 28 -36.99 -33.77 -17.83
N ALA A 29 -35.74 -33.40 -18.05
CA ALA A 29 -34.64 -34.33 -17.97
C ALA A 29 -34.56 -34.88 -16.52
N ALA A 30 -34.68 -36.20 -16.38
CA ALA A 30 -34.51 -36.89 -15.12
C ALA A 30 -33.15 -36.53 -14.52
N VAL A 31 -33.18 -36.01 -13.29
CA VAL A 31 -31.97 -35.75 -12.49
C VAL A 31 -31.33 -37.11 -12.21
N ALA A 32 -30.23 -37.41 -12.89
CA ALA A 32 -29.40 -38.55 -12.56
C ALA A 32 -28.80 -38.34 -11.14
N PRO A 33 -28.75 -39.39 -10.30
CA PRO A 33 -28.12 -39.26 -8.98
C PRO A 33 -26.68 -38.86 -9.13
N THR A 34 -26.31 -37.74 -8.51
CA THR A 34 -24.94 -37.24 -8.44
C THR A 34 -24.08 -38.32 -7.80
N ALA A 35 -23.19 -38.89 -8.59
CA ALA A 35 -22.14 -39.77 -8.08
C ALA A 35 -21.34 -39.02 -6.98
N PRO A 36 -20.96 -39.70 -5.88
CA PRO A 36 -20.17 -39.08 -4.86
C PRO A 36 -18.88 -38.52 -5.50
N ARG A 37 -18.62 -37.22 -5.30
CA ARG A 37 -17.41 -36.52 -5.73
C ARG A 37 -16.24 -37.34 -5.20
N ALA A 38 -15.54 -38.04 -6.09
CA ALA A 38 -14.34 -38.76 -5.75
C ALA A 38 -13.42 -37.75 -4.99
N GLN A 39 -13.12 -38.07 -3.74
CA GLN A 39 -12.11 -37.38 -2.97
C GLN A 39 -10.86 -37.47 -3.83
N GLN A 40 -10.42 -36.31 -4.35
CA GLN A 40 -9.11 -36.22 -4.99
C GLN A 40 -8.12 -36.69 -3.92
N ALA A 41 -7.59 -37.88 -4.12
CA ALA A 41 -6.52 -38.40 -3.30
C ALA A 41 -5.44 -37.34 -3.26
N GLN A 42 -5.18 -36.80 -2.06
CA GLN A 42 -4.01 -35.96 -1.84
C GLN A 42 -2.82 -36.73 -2.36
N GLN A 43 -2.20 -36.21 -3.43
CA GLN A 43 -0.93 -36.74 -3.88
C GLN A 43 -0.01 -36.74 -2.67
N PRO A 44 0.68 -37.84 -2.39
CA PRO A 44 1.67 -37.87 -1.31
C PRO A 44 2.64 -36.73 -1.55
N ALA A 45 2.79 -35.87 -0.54
CA ALA A 45 3.81 -34.81 -0.53
C ALA A 45 5.14 -35.45 -0.95
N GLY A 46 5.73 -34.97 -2.02
CA GLY A 46 7.07 -35.36 -2.43
C GLY A 46 8.04 -35.19 -1.25
N PRO A 47 9.26 -35.76 -1.33
CA PRO A 47 10.21 -35.70 -0.23
C PRO A 47 10.29 -34.27 0.27
N HIS A 48 10.01 -34.05 1.57
CA HIS A 48 10.06 -32.75 2.21
C HIS A 48 11.46 -32.17 1.98
N GLN A 49 11.57 -31.20 1.07
CA GLN A 49 12.77 -30.40 1.01
C GLN A 49 12.87 -29.65 2.34
N PRO A 50 14.05 -29.60 2.95
CA PRO A 50 14.24 -28.81 4.15
C PRO A 50 13.83 -27.34 3.84
N PRO A 51 13.30 -26.61 4.82
CA PRO A 51 12.95 -25.21 4.61
C PRO A 51 14.19 -24.44 4.13
N PRO A 52 14.02 -23.48 3.20
CA PRO A 52 15.12 -22.67 2.68
C PRO A 52 15.92 -22.02 3.81
N THR A 53 17.23 -22.10 3.69
CA THR A 53 18.17 -21.46 4.60
C THR A 53 18.23 -19.95 4.36
N ALA A 54 18.87 -19.19 5.24
CA ALA A 54 19.13 -17.77 5.02
C ALA A 54 19.98 -17.53 3.75
N ASP A 55 20.90 -18.44 3.44
CA ASP A 55 21.72 -18.35 2.25
C ASP A 55 20.90 -18.59 0.98
N ASP A 56 19.95 -19.53 0.99
CA ASP A 56 19.05 -19.77 -0.15
C ASP A 56 18.18 -18.54 -0.41
N ILE A 57 17.67 -17.88 0.64
CA ILE A 57 16.90 -16.64 0.51
C ILE A 57 17.76 -15.50 -0.06
N CYS A 58 19.00 -15.37 0.40
CA CYS A 58 19.92 -14.36 -0.13
C CYS A 58 20.24 -14.58 -1.60
N HIS A 59 20.54 -15.82 -1.97
CA HIS A 59 20.79 -16.19 -3.37
C HIS A 59 19.57 -15.90 -4.25
N ALA A 60 18.36 -16.23 -3.80
CA ALA A 60 17.14 -15.89 -4.52
C ALA A 60 16.96 -14.38 -4.70
N ILE A 61 17.23 -13.58 -3.66
CA ILE A 61 17.16 -12.11 -3.75
C ILE A 61 18.16 -11.57 -4.78
N GLU A 62 19.40 -12.06 -4.77
CA GLU A 62 20.44 -11.64 -5.72
C GLU A 62 20.08 -12.02 -7.15
N GLN A 63 19.69 -13.27 -7.36
CA GLN A 63 19.31 -13.78 -8.67
C GLN A 63 18.09 -13.08 -9.23
N ASP A 64 16.99 -13.02 -8.46
CA ASP A 64 15.74 -12.40 -8.89
C ASP A 64 15.89 -10.89 -9.16
N ALA A 65 16.71 -10.21 -8.36
CA ALA A 65 17.03 -8.79 -8.60
C ALA A 65 17.75 -8.61 -9.94
N ALA A 66 18.75 -9.46 -10.23
CA ALA A 66 19.52 -9.41 -11.48
C ALA A 66 18.62 -9.72 -12.69
N GLU A 67 17.82 -10.77 -12.64
CA GLU A 67 16.89 -11.17 -13.70
C GLU A 67 15.82 -10.11 -14.01
N ASN A 68 15.46 -9.30 -13.02
CA ASN A 68 14.43 -8.27 -13.15
C ASN A 68 15.01 -6.83 -13.21
N GLU A 69 16.31 -6.68 -13.42
CA GLU A 69 17.01 -5.39 -13.53
C GLU A 69 16.79 -4.48 -12.30
N LEU A 70 16.60 -5.08 -11.14
CA LEU A 70 16.44 -4.34 -9.89
C LEU A 70 17.78 -4.23 -9.15
N PRO A 71 18.06 -3.09 -8.50
CA PRO A 71 19.16 -3.04 -7.55
C PRO A 71 18.92 -4.02 -6.40
N VAL A 72 19.88 -4.90 -6.10
CA VAL A 72 19.78 -5.92 -5.04
C VAL A 72 19.40 -5.28 -3.69
N GLU A 73 20.05 -4.16 -3.35
CA GLU A 73 19.76 -3.43 -2.12
C GLU A 73 18.29 -2.95 -2.05
N PHE A 74 17.77 -2.43 -3.16
CA PHE A 74 16.38 -1.98 -3.23
C PHE A 74 15.43 -3.15 -2.99
N PHE A 75 15.63 -4.26 -3.69
CA PHE A 75 14.76 -5.44 -3.57
C PHE A 75 14.82 -6.03 -2.16
N ALA A 76 16.02 -6.19 -1.62
CA ALA A 76 16.19 -6.68 -0.25
C ALA A 76 15.54 -5.78 0.80
N ARG A 77 15.58 -4.44 0.63
CA ARG A 77 14.89 -3.49 1.52
C ARG A 77 13.37 -3.59 1.41
N VAL A 78 12.84 -3.84 0.20
CA VAL A 78 11.41 -4.11 0.02
C VAL A 78 11.03 -5.34 0.84
N ILE A 79 11.69 -6.47 0.65
CA ILE A 79 11.37 -7.73 1.36
C ILE A 79 11.55 -7.60 2.88
N TRP A 80 12.59 -6.89 3.31
CA TRP A 80 12.78 -6.59 4.73
C TRP A 80 11.62 -5.76 5.30
N GLN A 81 11.16 -4.75 4.57
CA GLN A 81 10.06 -3.88 5.01
C GLN A 81 8.72 -4.64 5.04
N GLU A 82 8.53 -5.64 4.17
CA GLU A 82 7.32 -6.46 4.14
C GLU A 82 7.24 -7.41 5.35
N SER A 83 8.25 -8.22 5.56
CA SER A 83 8.15 -9.33 6.51
C SER A 83 9.35 -9.48 7.46
N ARG A 84 10.44 -8.72 7.26
CA ARG A 84 11.76 -8.96 7.87
C ARG A 84 12.28 -10.37 7.56
N PHE A 85 12.05 -10.80 6.33
CA PHE A 85 12.38 -12.15 5.83
C PHE A 85 11.62 -13.30 6.51
N ASN A 86 10.50 -13.02 7.14
CA ASN A 86 9.67 -14.07 7.74
C ASN A 86 8.75 -14.70 6.69
N ALA A 87 9.07 -15.92 6.24
CA ALA A 87 8.28 -16.67 5.26
C ALA A 87 6.87 -17.04 5.75
N SER A 88 6.64 -17.06 7.06
CA SER A 88 5.33 -17.40 7.65
C SER A 88 4.52 -16.17 8.06
N ALA A 89 4.95 -14.97 7.69
CA ALA A 89 4.28 -13.74 8.10
C ALA A 89 2.87 -13.63 7.51
N VAL A 90 1.92 -13.22 8.36
CA VAL A 90 0.56 -12.85 7.93
C VAL A 90 0.22 -11.51 8.54
N SER A 91 -0.10 -10.52 7.71
CA SER A 91 -0.49 -9.20 8.19
C SER A 91 -1.94 -9.18 8.68
N PRO A 92 -2.33 -8.20 9.52
CA PRO A 92 -3.73 -8.02 9.92
C PRO A 92 -4.71 -7.81 8.74
N LYS A 93 -4.19 -7.39 7.58
CA LYS A 93 -4.96 -7.22 6.34
C LYS A 93 -4.99 -8.49 5.47
N GLY A 94 -4.32 -9.57 5.90
CA GLY A 94 -4.28 -10.84 5.20
C GLY A 94 -3.19 -10.95 4.11
N ALA A 95 -2.20 -10.07 4.10
CA ALA A 95 -1.02 -10.24 3.26
C ALA A 95 -0.15 -11.38 3.79
N GLN A 96 0.46 -12.19 2.91
CA GLN A 96 1.02 -13.49 3.22
C GLN A 96 2.48 -13.64 2.77
N GLY A 97 3.24 -14.39 3.57
CA GLY A 97 4.59 -14.85 3.27
C GLY A 97 5.67 -13.77 3.32
N ILE A 98 6.86 -14.12 2.84
CA ILE A 98 8.06 -13.28 2.88
C ILE A 98 7.89 -11.95 2.15
N ALA A 99 7.12 -11.94 1.06
CA ALA A 99 6.89 -10.80 0.18
C ALA A 99 5.52 -10.12 0.39
N GLN A 100 4.74 -10.60 1.39
CA GLN A 100 3.45 -10.03 1.78
C GLN A 100 2.45 -9.84 0.63
N PHE A 101 2.31 -10.87 -0.21
CA PHE A 101 1.29 -10.85 -1.23
C PHE A 101 -0.12 -10.90 -0.63
N MET A 102 -0.99 -9.99 -1.07
CA MET A 102 -2.42 -10.16 -0.85
C MET A 102 -2.91 -11.36 -1.69
N PRO A 103 -3.82 -12.21 -1.18
CA PRO A 103 -4.27 -13.42 -1.90
C PRO A 103 -4.68 -13.14 -3.35
N ARG A 104 -5.49 -12.11 -3.57
CA ARG A 104 -5.88 -11.71 -4.93
C ARG A 104 -4.69 -11.32 -5.82
N THR A 105 -3.67 -10.68 -5.24
CA THR A 105 -2.48 -10.29 -6.00
C THR A 105 -1.64 -11.52 -6.33
N ALA A 106 -1.52 -12.47 -5.40
CA ALA A 106 -0.87 -13.75 -5.63
C ALA A 106 -1.54 -14.50 -6.79
N ASP A 107 -2.87 -14.62 -6.77
CA ASP A 107 -3.64 -15.25 -7.85
C ASP A 107 -3.40 -14.58 -9.21
N ILE A 108 -3.49 -13.25 -9.28
CA ILE A 108 -3.26 -12.48 -10.53
C ILE A 108 -1.83 -12.68 -11.04
N ARG A 109 -0.86 -12.81 -10.14
CA ARG A 109 0.55 -12.98 -10.47
C ARG A 109 0.94 -14.44 -10.72
N GLY A 110 0.03 -15.40 -10.51
CA GLY A 110 0.27 -16.83 -10.68
C GLY A 110 1.12 -17.45 -9.56
N LEU A 111 1.21 -16.79 -8.40
CA LEU A 111 1.89 -17.32 -7.23
C LEU A 111 0.97 -18.30 -6.51
N ALA A 112 1.24 -19.59 -6.64
CA ALA A 112 0.39 -20.67 -6.12
C ALA A 112 0.43 -20.75 -4.58
N ASP A 113 1.61 -20.55 -3.99
CA ASP A 113 1.82 -20.55 -2.53
C ASP A 113 2.64 -19.32 -2.10
N PRO A 114 1.99 -18.31 -1.50
CA PRO A 114 2.71 -17.14 -0.96
C PRO A 114 3.64 -17.45 0.21
N PHE A 115 3.52 -18.64 0.82
CA PHE A 115 4.39 -19.08 1.92
C PHE A 115 5.64 -19.83 1.44
N ASP A 116 5.72 -20.20 0.15
CA ASP A 116 6.98 -20.61 -0.48
C ASP A 116 7.86 -19.37 -0.67
N PRO A 117 8.93 -19.18 0.12
CA PRO A 117 9.69 -17.95 0.09
C PRO A 117 10.44 -17.74 -1.22
N ILE A 118 10.91 -18.80 -1.88
CA ILE A 118 11.68 -18.70 -3.13
C ILE A 118 10.73 -18.30 -4.28
N ALA A 119 9.59 -18.98 -4.40
CA ALA A 119 8.58 -18.60 -5.38
C ALA A 119 8.04 -17.17 -5.14
N ALA A 120 7.80 -16.80 -3.89
CA ALA A 120 7.31 -15.47 -3.53
C ALA A 120 8.33 -14.37 -3.88
N LEU A 121 9.63 -14.58 -3.67
CA LEU A 121 10.70 -13.66 -4.06
C LEU A 121 10.73 -13.47 -5.58
N HIS A 122 10.69 -14.55 -6.34
CA HIS A 122 10.67 -14.50 -7.81
C HIS A 122 9.48 -13.65 -8.32
N HIS A 123 8.28 -13.93 -7.83
CA HIS A 123 7.08 -13.16 -8.21
C HIS A 123 7.13 -11.71 -7.74
N ALA A 124 7.74 -11.43 -6.59
CA ALA A 124 7.89 -10.07 -6.06
C ALA A 124 8.83 -9.22 -6.93
N ALA A 125 9.98 -9.76 -7.33
CA ALA A 125 10.93 -9.09 -8.21
C ALA A 125 10.30 -8.80 -9.58
N SER A 126 9.64 -9.79 -10.18
CA SER A 126 8.90 -9.61 -11.43
C SER A 126 7.83 -8.53 -11.32
N TYR A 127 7.07 -8.51 -10.21
CA TYR A 127 6.04 -7.49 -9.99
C TYR A 127 6.64 -6.09 -9.83
N LEU A 128 7.73 -5.94 -9.10
CA LEU A 128 8.44 -4.67 -8.96
C LEU A 128 9.02 -4.17 -10.28
N SER A 129 9.52 -5.06 -11.12
CA SER A 129 9.99 -4.74 -12.47
C SER A 129 8.85 -4.18 -13.34
N ASP A 130 7.68 -4.84 -13.32
CA ASP A 130 6.50 -4.37 -14.05
C ASP A 130 6.03 -2.99 -13.55
N LEU A 131 6.01 -2.79 -12.24
CA LEU A 131 5.67 -1.50 -11.63
C LEU A 131 6.69 -0.41 -12.00
N ARG A 132 7.99 -0.76 -12.05
CA ARG A 132 9.03 0.16 -12.51
C ARG A 132 8.84 0.56 -13.97
N LYS A 133 8.52 -0.40 -14.83
CA LYS A 133 8.19 -0.14 -16.24
C LYS A 133 6.96 0.76 -16.37
N GLN A 134 5.92 0.49 -15.56
CA GLN A 134 4.68 1.27 -15.57
C GLN A 134 4.89 2.72 -15.10
N PHE A 135 5.66 2.95 -14.05
CA PHE A 135 5.78 4.27 -13.41
C PHE A 135 7.11 4.98 -13.67
N GLY A 136 8.06 4.32 -14.34
CA GLY A 136 9.31 4.93 -14.79
C GLY A 136 10.43 4.99 -13.77
N ASN A 137 10.20 4.66 -12.49
CA ASN A 137 11.26 4.68 -11.46
C ASN A 137 10.98 3.76 -10.27
N LEU A 138 12.01 3.48 -9.48
CA LEU A 138 11.96 2.56 -8.34
C LEU A 138 11.10 3.06 -7.18
N GLY A 139 11.07 4.36 -6.93
CA GLY A 139 10.28 4.91 -5.84
C GLY A 139 8.78 4.77 -6.09
N LEU A 140 8.33 5.03 -7.31
CA LEU A 140 6.95 4.83 -7.70
C LEU A 140 6.60 3.34 -7.82
N ALA A 141 7.56 2.48 -8.20
CA ALA A 141 7.39 1.03 -8.14
C ALA A 141 7.15 0.55 -6.70
N ALA A 142 7.95 1.00 -5.74
CA ALA A 142 7.74 0.70 -4.32
C ALA A 142 6.37 1.20 -3.82
N ALA A 143 5.95 2.40 -4.23
CA ALA A 143 4.62 2.91 -3.92
C ALA A 143 3.52 2.01 -4.50
N GLY A 144 3.68 1.54 -5.74
CA GLY A 144 2.76 0.63 -6.43
C GLY A 144 2.68 -0.74 -5.76
N TYR A 145 3.79 -1.26 -5.29
CA TYR A 145 3.86 -2.51 -4.55
C TYR A 145 3.04 -2.44 -3.24
N ASN A 146 3.24 -1.38 -2.46
CA ASN A 146 2.57 -1.21 -1.16
C ASN A 146 1.10 -0.79 -1.27
N ALA A 147 0.77 0.20 -2.12
CA ALA A 147 -0.57 0.78 -2.20
C ALA A 147 -1.43 0.22 -3.35
N GLY A 148 -0.82 -0.53 -4.26
CA GLY A 148 -1.40 -0.95 -5.52
C GLY A 148 -1.26 0.10 -6.64
N PRO A 149 -1.09 -0.35 -7.91
CA PRO A 149 -0.83 0.54 -9.05
C PRO A 149 -1.97 1.54 -9.30
N GLY A 150 -3.22 1.13 -9.11
CA GLY A 150 -4.36 2.04 -9.28
C GLY A 150 -4.35 3.22 -8.30
N ARG A 151 -3.85 3.02 -7.06
CA ARG A 151 -3.73 4.10 -6.08
C ARG A 151 -2.66 5.10 -6.50
N VAL A 152 -1.52 4.60 -6.97
CA VAL A 152 -0.42 5.46 -7.45
C VAL A 152 -0.85 6.25 -8.68
N SER A 153 -1.51 5.62 -9.66
CA SER A 153 -2.05 6.31 -10.83
C SER A 153 -3.04 7.42 -10.45
N ALA A 154 -3.97 7.14 -9.52
CA ALA A 154 -4.94 8.13 -9.06
C ALA A 154 -4.26 9.30 -8.30
N TRP A 155 -3.19 9.03 -7.57
CA TRP A 155 -2.41 10.07 -6.90
C TRP A 155 -1.65 10.94 -7.88
N LEU A 156 -0.94 10.35 -8.84
CA LEU A 156 -0.23 11.09 -9.90
C LEU A 156 -1.18 11.93 -10.73
N GLY A 157 -2.40 11.44 -10.99
CA GLY A 157 -3.49 12.16 -11.64
C GLY A 157 -4.21 13.17 -10.74
N LYS A 158 -3.75 13.42 -9.49
CA LYS A 158 -4.35 14.36 -8.51
C LYS A 158 -5.82 14.06 -8.15
N GLN A 159 -6.26 12.83 -8.39
CA GLN A 159 -7.62 12.38 -8.07
C GLN A 159 -7.75 11.91 -6.61
N ARG A 160 -6.66 11.41 -6.03
CA ARG A 160 -6.60 10.86 -4.67
C ARG A 160 -5.23 11.08 -4.05
N ASP A 161 -5.18 11.21 -2.73
CA ASP A 161 -3.92 11.24 -1.99
C ASP A 161 -3.29 9.84 -1.88
N LEU A 162 -1.95 9.81 -1.88
CA LEU A 162 -1.18 8.63 -1.54
C LEU A 162 -1.20 8.45 -0.01
N PRO A 163 -1.50 7.23 0.52
CA PRO A 163 -1.52 6.99 1.96
C PRO A 163 -0.19 7.36 2.63
N GLY A 164 -0.26 7.90 3.85
CA GLY A 164 0.93 8.23 4.63
C GLY A 164 1.82 7.02 4.89
N GLU A 165 1.22 5.83 5.12
CA GLU A 165 1.92 4.56 5.22
C GLU A 165 2.78 4.30 3.98
N THR A 166 2.22 4.49 2.78
CA THR A 166 2.93 4.27 1.51
C THR A 166 4.04 5.30 1.30
N ARG A 167 3.82 6.56 1.69
CA ARG A 167 4.86 7.60 1.63
C ARG A 167 6.06 7.26 2.51
N ASN A 168 5.78 6.78 3.73
CA ASN A 168 6.83 6.32 4.65
C ASN A 168 7.54 5.07 4.12
N TYR A 169 6.79 4.14 3.54
CA TYR A 169 7.33 2.93 2.92
C TYR A 169 8.36 3.27 1.82
N VAL A 170 7.98 4.13 0.87
CA VAL A 170 8.90 4.59 -0.19
C VAL A 170 10.13 5.24 0.41
N ALA A 171 9.94 6.09 1.39
CA ALA A 171 11.01 6.82 2.03
C ALA A 171 11.99 5.90 2.76
N ILE A 172 11.51 4.90 3.51
CA ILE A 172 12.36 3.92 4.22
C ILE A 172 13.20 3.10 3.25
N ILE A 173 12.61 2.68 2.13
CA ILE A 173 13.30 1.81 1.17
C ILE A 173 14.30 2.57 0.32
N THR A 174 13.92 3.75 -0.19
CA THR A 174 14.68 4.42 -1.25
C THR A 174 15.58 5.56 -0.76
N GLY A 175 15.32 6.06 0.44
CA GLY A 175 16.02 7.24 0.89
C GLY A 175 15.39 8.57 0.43
N TRP A 176 14.28 8.56 -0.33
CA TRP A 176 13.63 9.73 -0.93
C TRP A 176 12.13 9.68 -0.74
N THR A 177 11.49 10.84 -0.66
CA THR A 177 10.02 10.89 -0.52
C THR A 177 9.32 10.46 -1.81
N ALA A 178 8.08 9.99 -1.70
CA ALA A 178 7.27 9.66 -2.87
C ALA A 178 7.05 10.88 -3.79
N ASP A 179 6.99 12.09 -3.23
CA ASP A 179 6.82 13.33 -4.00
C ASP A 179 8.09 13.69 -4.79
N GLU A 180 9.27 13.44 -4.24
CA GLU A 180 10.54 13.60 -4.96
C GLU A 180 10.61 12.62 -6.14
N TRP A 181 10.17 11.36 -5.96
CA TRP A 181 10.09 10.38 -7.03
C TRP A 181 9.05 10.73 -8.11
N ALA A 182 7.98 11.43 -7.74
CA ALA A 182 6.95 11.88 -8.68
C ALA A 182 7.29 13.22 -9.36
N SER A 183 8.41 13.83 -9.01
CA SER A 183 8.84 15.13 -9.59
C SER A 183 9.31 14.98 -11.04
N SER A 184 9.43 16.12 -11.76
CA SER A 184 9.98 16.16 -13.11
C SER A 184 11.49 15.83 -13.18
N SER A 185 12.16 15.81 -12.02
CA SER A 185 13.57 15.44 -11.88
C SER A 185 13.70 14.45 -10.72
N PRO A 186 13.26 13.19 -10.93
CA PRO A 186 13.32 12.19 -9.87
C PRO A 186 14.75 11.88 -9.47
N PRO A 187 14.96 11.41 -8.24
CA PRO A 187 16.27 10.98 -7.78
C PRO A 187 16.89 9.97 -8.75
N LYS A 188 18.15 10.14 -9.06
CA LYS A 188 18.90 9.09 -9.75
C LYS A 188 19.22 8.02 -8.70
N THR A 189 18.71 6.82 -8.90
CA THR A 189 19.19 5.65 -8.17
C THR A 189 20.67 5.50 -8.53
N SER A 190 21.55 5.68 -7.57
CA SER A 190 22.93 5.24 -7.75
C SER A 190 22.88 3.76 -8.06
N GLU A 191 23.52 3.36 -9.14
CA GLU A 191 23.80 1.96 -9.40
C GLU A 191 24.40 1.38 -8.12
N THR A 192 23.82 0.29 -7.63
CA THR A 192 24.29 -0.31 -6.39
C THR A 192 25.75 -0.69 -6.56
N THR A 193 26.57 -0.20 -5.67
CA THR A 193 28.00 -0.58 -5.58
C THR A 193 28.19 -2.01 -5.04
N ILE A 194 27.08 -2.78 -4.90
CA ILE A 194 27.13 -4.14 -4.41
C ILE A 194 27.42 -5.05 -5.60
N PRO A 195 28.54 -5.81 -5.56
CA PRO A 195 28.75 -6.86 -6.52
C PRO A 195 27.58 -7.85 -6.50
N GLN A 196 27.17 -8.38 -7.64
CA GLN A 196 26.09 -9.38 -7.75
C GLN A 196 26.34 -10.67 -6.92
N SER A 197 27.51 -10.83 -6.35
CA SER A 197 27.94 -11.95 -5.51
C SER A 197 28.31 -11.52 -4.09
N ALA A 198 27.64 -10.52 -3.55
CA ALA A 198 27.90 -10.10 -2.18
C ALA A 198 27.45 -11.15 -1.16
N PRO A 199 28.29 -11.53 -0.16
CA PRO A 199 27.86 -12.46 0.88
C PRO A 199 26.59 -11.94 1.60
N CYS A 200 25.71 -12.85 2.02
CA CYS A 200 24.46 -12.55 2.73
C CYS A 200 24.67 -11.64 3.95
N THR A 201 25.81 -11.75 4.63
CA THR A 201 26.24 -10.86 5.71
C THR A 201 26.39 -9.41 5.25
N GLN A 202 26.85 -9.18 4.03
CA GLN A 202 26.97 -7.87 3.44
C GLN A 202 25.60 -7.27 3.11
N LEU A 203 24.70 -8.09 2.58
CA LEU A 203 23.30 -7.71 2.33
C LEU A 203 22.58 -7.35 3.64
N ALA A 204 22.74 -8.14 4.70
CA ALA A 204 22.18 -7.85 6.02
C ALA A 204 22.71 -6.52 6.56
N ASN A 205 24.00 -6.24 6.45
CA ASN A 205 24.59 -4.96 6.87
C ASN A 205 24.05 -3.77 6.08
N LEU A 206 23.78 -3.96 4.77
CA LEU A 206 23.20 -2.92 3.92
C LEU A 206 21.73 -2.63 4.23
N ILE A 207 20.97 -3.68 4.54
CA ILE A 207 19.56 -3.55 4.95
C ILE A 207 19.45 -2.82 6.29
N LEU A 208 20.36 -3.13 7.23
CA LEU A 208 20.41 -2.52 8.55
C LEU A 208 21.06 -1.13 8.52
N ALA A 209 21.95 -0.86 7.55
CA ALA A 209 22.48 0.47 7.34
C ALA A 209 21.34 1.40 6.90
N LYS A 210 21.20 2.52 7.59
CA LYS A 210 20.28 3.56 7.12
C LYS A 210 20.75 4.05 5.75
N PRO A 211 19.88 4.22 4.75
CA PRO A 211 20.24 4.85 3.49
C PRO A 211 20.98 6.17 3.76
N LYS A 212 22.01 6.51 2.96
CA LYS A 212 22.82 7.72 3.18
C LYS A 212 21.98 8.99 3.36
N ASP A 213 20.79 9.02 2.76
CA ASP A 213 19.81 10.08 2.88
C ASP A 213 18.68 9.80 3.89
N ALA A 214 18.72 8.67 4.63
CA ALA A 214 17.70 8.34 5.65
C ALA A 214 17.60 9.41 6.74
N GLN A 215 18.66 10.20 6.97
CA GLN A 215 18.58 11.36 7.85
C GLN A 215 17.66 12.46 7.30
N ARG A 216 17.47 12.56 5.98
CA ARG A 216 16.48 13.46 5.37
C ARG A 216 15.06 12.92 5.52
N ILE A 217 14.91 11.60 5.66
CA ILE A 217 13.64 10.87 5.63
C ILE A 217 13.13 10.54 7.04
N ALA A 218 14.02 10.37 8.01
CA ALA A 218 13.63 10.22 9.42
C ALA A 218 12.71 11.36 9.89
N THR A 219 12.35 12.28 9.00
CA THR A 219 11.57 13.47 9.27
C THR A 219 10.53 13.82 8.19
N TYR A 220 10.08 12.89 7.34
CA TYR A 220 8.86 13.22 6.61
C TYR A 220 7.70 13.28 7.60
N VAL A 221 7.40 14.50 7.97
CA VAL A 221 6.25 14.83 8.80
C VAL A 221 5.17 15.31 7.84
N PRO A 222 4.05 14.58 7.67
CA PRO A 222 2.94 15.06 6.87
C PRO A 222 2.60 16.48 7.27
N PRO A 223 2.31 17.40 6.32
CA PRO A 223 2.23 18.85 6.61
C PRO A 223 1.11 19.23 7.57
N TRP A 224 0.14 18.36 7.79
CA TRP A 224 -1.00 18.63 8.68
C TRP A 224 -1.13 17.57 9.75
N GLY A 225 -1.55 17.98 10.95
CA GLY A 225 -1.79 17.07 12.06
C GLY A 225 -2.97 17.49 12.93
N ALA A 226 -3.80 16.51 13.26
CA ALA A 226 -4.81 16.64 14.32
C ALA A 226 -4.12 16.36 15.66
N GLN A 227 -3.96 17.38 16.49
CA GLN A 227 -3.27 17.29 17.78
C GLN A 227 -4.23 16.86 18.88
N PHE A 228 -3.85 15.83 19.61
CA PHE A 228 -4.64 15.27 20.71
C PHE A 228 -3.97 15.41 22.07
N ALA A 229 -2.64 15.52 22.10
CA ALA A 229 -1.89 15.68 23.32
C ALA A 229 -0.67 16.58 23.12
N ALA A 230 -0.35 17.37 24.16
CA ALA A 230 0.90 18.14 24.23
C ALA A 230 1.29 18.37 25.69
N ASP A 231 2.50 17.93 26.06
CA ASP A 231 3.03 18.10 27.38
C ASP A 231 4.56 18.31 27.37
N VAL A 232 5.13 18.84 28.45
CA VAL A 232 6.56 18.94 28.64
C VAL A 232 7.20 17.59 28.93
N SER A 233 6.41 16.66 29.43
CA SER A 233 6.79 15.25 29.66
C SER A 233 6.22 14.36 28.57
N GLU A 234 7.09 13.53 27.97
CA GLU A 234 6.69 12.58 26.95
C GLU A 234 5.68 11.55 27.47
N SER A 235 5.96 11.01 28.67
CA SER A 235 5.08 10.01 29.30
C SER A 235 3.68 10.56 29.56
N THR A 236 3.55 11.82 29.99
CA THR A 236 2.28 12.48 30.19
C THR A 236 1.54 12.73 28.88
N ALA A 237 2.26 13.15 27.82
CA ALA A 237 1.67 13.29 26.51
C ALA A 237 1.11 11.96 25.97
N TRP A 238 1.86 10.86 26.14
CA TRP A 238 1.41 9.52 25.79
C TRP A 238 0.21 9.05 26.62
N ALA A 239 0.19 9.29 27.92
CA ALA A 239 -0.95 8.94 28.78
C ALA A 239 -2.23 9.65 28.33
N THR A 240 -2.11 10.94 28.05
CA THR A 240 -3.22 11.76 27.51
C THR A 240 -3.70 11.22 26.17
N TYR A 241 -2.78 10.92 25.23
CA TYR A 241 -3.13 10.37 23.91
C TYR A 241 -3.85 9.03 24.01
N ARG A 242 -3.36 8.09 24.86
CA ARG A 242 -4.00 6.78 25.04
C ARG A 242 -5.43 6.90 25.55
N THR A 243 -5.70 7.87 26.44
CA THR A 243 -7.06 8.15 26.92
C THR A 243 -7.95 8.62 25.79
N VAL A 244 -7.46 9.53 24.95
CA VAL A 244 -8.18 10.04 23.78
C VAL A 244 -8.39 8.92 22.74
N GLN A 245 -7.35 8.12 22.45
CA GLN A 245 -7.40 7.01 21.51
C GLN A 245 -8.45 5.96 21.94
N LYS A 246 -8.49 5.61 23.22
CA LYS A 246 -9.48 4.67 23.77
C LYS A 246 -10.90 5.23 23.66
N ARG A 247 -11.09 6.51 24.01
CA ARG A 247 -12.42 7.16 23.96
C ARG A 247 -12.96 7.31 22.53
N PHE A 248 -12.09 7.58 21.57
CA PHE A 248 -12.45 7.86 20.17
C PHE A 248 -11.91 6.82 19.20
N ALA A 249 -11.79 5.56 19.64
CA ALA A 249 -11.21 4.47 18.86
C ALA A 249 -11.88 4.30 17.48
N ALA A 250 -13.19 4.44 17.39
CA ALA A 250 -13.95 4.36 16.14
C ALA A 250 -13.60 5.47 15.13
N LEU A 251 -13.17 6.66 15.60
CA LEU A 251 -12.81 7.81 14.75
C LEU A 251 -11.32 7.83 14.41
N ILE A 252 -10.47 7.51 15.38
CA ILE A 252 -9.02 7.50 15.22
C ILE A 252 -8.57 6.23 14.49
N GLY A 253 -9.20 5.08 14.78
CA GLY A 253 -8.85 3.78 14.19
C GLY A 253 -7.40 3.36 14.51
N ASN A 254 -6.82 2.57 13.62
CA ASN A 254 -5.44 2.08 13.73
C ASN A 254 -4.39 3.05 13.16
N ARG A 255 -4.70 4.36 13.10
CA ARG A 255 -3.73 5.34 12.61
C ARG A 255 -2.56 5.47 13.58
N ALA A 256 -1.35 5.34 13.06
CA ALA A 256 -0.14 5.52 13.85
C ALA A 256 -0.03 6.99 14.31
N PRO A 257 0.19 7.25 15.59
CA PRO A 257 0.43 8.58 16.08
C PRO A 257 1.84 9.07 15.70
N LEU A 258 1.92 10.33 15.31
CA LEU A 258 3.17 11.04 15.10
C LEU A 258 3.54 11.75 16.39
N VAL A 259 4.71 11.41 16.94
CA VAL A 259 5.26 12.11 18.11
C VAL A 259 6.20 13.19 17.64
N LEU A 260 5.96 14.41 18.07
CA LEU A 260 6.73 15.58 17.70
C LEU A 260 7.32 16.25 18.93
N ARG A 261 8.52 16.78 18.81
CA ARG A 261 9.14 17.62 19.84
C ARG A 261 9.42 19.01 19.29
N GLY A 262 8.95 20.02 19.96
CA GLY A 262 9.12 21.41 19.53
C GLY A 262 8.46 22.41 20.45
N ARG A 263 8.49 23.67 20.05
CA ARG A 263 7.81 24.77 20.76
C ARG A 263 6.40 24.95 20.20
N LEU A 264 5.42 25.17 21.06
CA LEU A 264 4.08 25.57 20.65
C LEU A 264 3.99 27.10 20.64
N PRO A 265 3.53 27.72 19.55
CA PRO A 265 3.28 29.15 19.50
C PRO A 265 2.33 29.58 20.64
N GLY A 266 2.65 30.69 21.31
CA GLY A 266 1.81 31.25 22.37
C GLY A 266 1.86 30.50 23.73
N ARG A 267 2.69 29.45 23.87
CA ARG A 267 2.79 28.66 25.10
C ARG A 267 4.16 28.70 25.78
N GLY A 268 4.89 29.82 25.63
CA GLY A 268 6.21 30.02 26.22
C GLY A 268 7.34 29.29 25.50
N PHE A 269 8.55 29.33 26.06
CA PHE A 269 9.77 28.80 25.44
C PHE A 269 10.02 27.30 25.67
N ALA A 270 9.23 26.65 26.54
CA ALA A 270 9.44 25.23 26.86
C ALA A 270 9.18 24.33 25.64
N GLN A 271 10.10 23.40 25.40
CA GLN A 271 9.87 22.33 24.44
C GLN A 271 8.80 21.37 24.97
N ARG A 272 7.93 20.93 24.09
CA ARG A 272 6.84 19.99 24.39
C ARG A 272 6.86 18.80 23.48
N TYR A 273 6.38 17.70 24.01
CA TYR A 273 6.04 16.51 23.24
C TYR A 273 4.60 16.62 22.79
N MET A 274 4.39 16.51 21.49
CA MET A 274 3.09 16.65 20.85
C MET A 274 2.75 15.37 20.15
N ILE A 275 1.56 14.81 20.37
CA ILE A 275 1.09 13.61 19.71
C ILE A 275 -0.05 13.97 18.78
N ARG A 276 0.13 13.67 17.50
CA ARG A 276 -0.78 14.01 16.41
C ARG A 276 -1.09 12.81 15.57
N ILE A 277 -2.28 12.75 15.00
CA ILE A 277 -2.53 11.98 13.80
C ILE A 277 -2.22 12.89 12.62
N ALA A 278 -1.33 12.47 11.74
CA ALA A 278 -0.83 13.30 10.66
C ALA A 278 -1.37 12.84 9.29
N ASP A 279 -1.55 13.79 8.39
CA ASP A 279 -2.06 13.57 7.03
C ASP A 279 -1.54 14.66 6.08
N ASN A 280 -1.52 14.36 4.79
CA ASN A 280 -1.15 15.35 3.77
C ASN A 280 -2.27 16.35 3.48
N SER A 281 -3.49 15.96 3.74
CA SER A 281 -4.68 16.77 3.52
C SER A 281 -5.11 17.49 4.80
N ARG A 282 -5.15 18.80 4.72
CA ARG A 282 -5.71 19.65 5.78
C ARG A 282 -7.17 19.30 6.02
N THR A 283 -7.95 19.14 4.96
CA THR A 283 -9.37 18.81 5.01
C THR A 283 -9.63 17.49 5.72
N ASN A 284 -8.80 16.46 5.51
CA ASN A 284 -8.92 15.21 6.24
C ASN A 284 -8.75 15.40 7.74
N MET A 285 -7.80 16.24 8.15
CA MET A 285 -7.56 16.53 9.57
C MET A 285 -8.67 17.41 10.16
N GLU A 286 -9.19 18.36 9.41
CA GLU A 286 -10.34 19.18 9.81
C GLU A 286 -11.59 18.30 10.00
N ASN A 287 -11.87 17.40 9.08
CA ASN A 287 -12.97 16.44 9.18
C ASN A 287 -12.82 15.50 10.39
N LEU A 288 -11.61 15.02 10.66
CA LEU A 288 -11.35 14.22 11.84
C LEU A 288 -11.59 15.02 13.13
N CYS A 289 -11.04 16.24 13.22
CA CYS A 289 -11.21 17.11 14.36
C CYS A 289 -12.68 17.49 14.58
N ALA A 290 -13.42 17.80 13.52
CA ALA A 290 -14.85 18.12 13.61
C ALA A 290 -15.65 16.96 14.24
N LYS A 291 -15.38 15.72 13.82
CA LYS A 291 -16.03 14.52 14.39
C LYS A 291 -15.63 14.29 15.85
N ILE A 292 -14.38 14.52 16.21
CA ILE A 292 -13.90 14.40 17.60
C ILE A 292 -14.54 15.47 18.50
N ILE A 293 -14.63 16.72 18.04
CA ILE A 293 -15.25 17.83 18.76
C ILE A 293 -16.75 17.58 18.94
N ALA A 294 -17.45 17.14 17.89
CA ALA A 294 -18.86 16.77 17.96
C ALA A 294 -19.15 15.64 18.96
N ALA A 295 -18.16 14.74 19.17
CA ALA A 295 -18.23 13.67 20.16
C ALA A 295 -17.73 14.12 21.58
N GLY A 296 -17.55 15.42 21.81
CA GLY A 296 -17.14 16.00 23.10
C GLY A 296 -15.66 15.85 23.41
N GLY A 297 -14.81 15.71 22.39
CA GLY A 297 -13.35 15.69 22.52
C GLY A 297 -12.70 17.02 22.17
N GLY A 298 -11.43 17.17 22.57
CA GLY A 298 -10.56 18.28 22.14
C GLY A 298 -9.73 17.89 20.93
N CYS A 299 -9.66 18.73 19.91
CA CYS A 299 -8.83 18.54 18.74
C CYS A 299 -8.44 19.87 18.11
N ALA A 300 -7.20 19.99 17.64
CA ALA A 300 -6.73 21.16 16.90
C ALA A 300 -5.96 20.71 15.66
N VAL A 301 -6.30 21.27 14.51
CA VAL A 301 -5.54 21.04 13.26
C VAL A 301 -4.39 22.03 13.20
N LEU A 302 -3.17 21.51 13.12
CA LEU A 302 -1.96 22.29 13.11
C LEU A 302 -1.09 21.90 11.93
N ARG A 303 -0.36 22.89 11.39
CA ARG A 303 0.66 22.60 10.40
C ARG A 303 1.89 22.03 11.11
N ASN A 304 2.43 20.93 10.56
CA ASN A 304 3.69 20.37 10.97
C ASN A 304 4.78 21.11 10.16
N GLY A 305 5.44 22.09 10.75
CA GLY A 305 6.36 22.99 10.07
C GLY A 305 7.79 22.91 10.60
N PRO A 306 8.71 23.73 10.06
CA PRO A 306 10.08 23.82 10.54
C PRO A 306 10.10 24.19 12.04
N GLY A 307 10.95 23.51 12.81
CA GLY A 307 11.03 23.66 14.27
C GLY A 307 10.34 22.59 15.08
N VAL A 308 9.65 21.66 14.44
CA VAL A 308 9.05 20.47 15.05
C VAL A 308 9.77 19.24 14.48
N ARG A 309 10.36 18.43 15.34
CA ARG A 309 11.06 17.19 14.94
C ARG A 309 10.20 15.99 15.34
N ALA A 310 10.06 15.05 14.41
CA ALA A 310 9.52 13.73 14.74
C ALA A 310 10.53 13.01 15.65
N ILE A 311 10.01 12.35 16.68
CA ILE A 311 10.77 11.44 17.55
C ILE A 311 10.13 10.06 17.37
N ASN A 312 10.95 9.11 16.94
CA ASN A 312 10.56 7.70 16.77
C ASN A 312 10.98 6.92 18.02
#